data_c6edf721528efcd7005cd012b395e46f
#
_entry.id   c6edf721528efcd7005cd012b395e46f
#
_cell.length_a   1.000
_cell.length_b   1.000
_cell.length_c   1.000
_cell.angle_alpha   90.00
_cell.angle_beta   90.00
_cell.angle_gamma   90.00
#
_symmetry.space_group_name_H-M   'P 1'
#
loop_
_entity.id
_entity.type
_entity.pdbx_description
1 polymer ?
#
loop_
_entity_poly.entity_id
_entity_poly.type
_entity_poly.pdbx_seq_one_letter_code
_entity_poly.pdbx_strand_id
1 'polypeptide(L)'
;MMKKFTILALSFLCMTCIEVMAQKHDQFANFKRYDQANKELPTPAKKEKRVVFMGNSITEGWVKIHPEFFKENGYIGRGISGQTSFQFLLRFRNDVINLKPALVIIN
;
A
#
# COMPACT_ATOMS: atom_id res chain seq x y z
N MET A 1 23.44 -0.18 40.31
CA MET A 1 22.21 -0.95 40.10
C MET A 1 21.07 -0.11 39.51
N MET A 2 20.78 1.10 40.01
CA MET A 2 19.69 1.95 39.50
C MET A 2 19.89 2.45 38.05
N LYS A 3 21.12 2.72 37.60
CA LYS A 3 21.41 3.15 36.21
C LYS A 3 21.05 2.12 35.13
N LYS A 4 21.18 0.83 35.42
CA LYS A 4 20.81 -0.24 34.47
C LYS A 4 19.30 -0.37 34.31
N PHE A 5 18.55 -0.20 35.38
CA PHE A 5 17.07 -0.23 35.38
C PHE A 5 16.50 0.97 34.61
N THR A 6 17.08 2.14 34.77
CA THR A 6 16.65 3.37 34.07
C THR A 6 16.89 3.28 32.57
N ILE A 7 18.01 2.71 32.14
CA ILE A 7 18.34 2.51 30.73
C ILE A 7 17.38 1.48 30.11
N LEU A 8 17.06 0.42 30.81
CA LEU A 8 16.12 -0.61 30.33
C LEU A 8 14.69 -0.04 30.18
N ALA A 9 14.23 0.76 31.13
CA ALA A 9 12.93 1.41 31.08
C ALA A 9 12.85 2.45 29.94
N LEU A 10 13.92 3.19 29.69
CA LEU A 10 13.99 4.18 28.62
C LEU A 10 13.99 3.51 27.22
N SER A 11 14.68 2.39 27.07
CA SER A 11 14.67 1.64 25.81
C SER A 11 13.31 1.01 25.54
N PHE A 12 12.62 0.50 26.54
CA PHE A 12 11.27 -0.05 26.40
C PHE A 12 10.24 1.05 26.02
N LEU A 13 10.34 2.23 26.65
CA LEU A 13 9.49 3.38 26.34
C LEU A 13 9.71 3.87 24.88
N CYS A 14 10.95 3.87 24.40
CA CYS A 14 11.29 4.27 23.04
C CYS A 14 10.72 3.26 22.00
N MET A 15 10.75 1.97 22.29
CA MET A 15 10.16 0.94 21.41
C MET A 15 8.64 1.09 21.29
N THR A 16 7.94 1.35 22.39
CA THR A 16 6.48 1.55 22.35
C THR A 16 6.06 2.80 21.58
N CYS A 17 6.84 3.88 21.65
CA CYS A 17 6.59 5.09 20.86
C CYS A 17 6.74 4.85 19.35
N ILE A 18 7.72 4.07 18.95
CA ILE A 18 7.95 3.74 17.52
C ILE A 18 6.78 2.89 16.98
N GLU A 19 6.30 1.92 17.74
CA GLU A 19 5.15 1.09 17.34
C GLU A 19 3.87 1.91 17.17
N VAL A 20 3.58 2.82 18.07
CA VAL A 20 2.40 3.71 17.98
C VAL A 20 2.46 4.63 16.77
N MET A 21 3.65 5.17 16.45
CA MET A 21 3.84 6.02 15.28
C MET A 21 3.68 5.21 13.97
N ALA A 22 4.25 4.02 13.88
CA ALA A 22 4.10 3.13 12.75
C ALA A 22 2.63 2.74 12.52
N GLN A 23 1.89 2.46 13.58
CA GLN A 23 0.47 2.11 13.54
C GLN A 23 -0.41 3.27 13.01
N LYS A 24 -0.09 4.51 13.36
CA LYS A 24 -0.80 5.69 12.84
C LYS A 24 -0.58 5.89 11.34
N HIS A 25 0.64 5.69 10.86
CA HIS A 25 0.95 5.76 9.41
C HIS A 25 0.25 4.65 8.63
N ASP A 26 0.21 3.44 9.17
CA ASP A 26 -0.49 2.30 8.57
C ASP A 26 -1.99 2.59 8.42
N GLN A 27 -2.63 3.10 9.47
CA GLN A 27 -4.04 3.48 9.44
C GLN A 27 -4.31 4.63 8.46
N PHE A 28 -3.46 5.64 8.43
CA PHE A 28 -3.63 6.80 7.57
C PHE A 28 -3.55 6.45 6.08
N ALA A 29 -2.59 5.62 5.68
CA ALA A 29 -2.42 5.19 4.29
C ALA A 29 -3.23 3.94 3.93
N ASN A 30 -3.73 3.21 4.93
CA ASN A 30 -4.45 1.95 4.78
C ASN A 30 -3.65 0.90 3.99
N PHE A 31 -2.44 0.61 4.41
CA PHE A 31 -1.55 -0.39 3.77
C PHE A 31 -2.19 -1.78 3.68
N LYS A 32 -3.04 -2.12 4.63
CA LYS A 32 -3.70 -3.44 4.69
C LYS A 32 -4.70 -3.68 3.56
N ARG A 33 -5.22 -2.61 2.95
CA ARG A 33 -6.30 -2.71 1.95
C ARG A 33 -5.96 -3.66 0.80
N TYR A 34 -4.72 -3.63 0.33
CA TYR A 34 -4.25 -4.43 -0.80
C TYR A 34 -3.11 -5.40 -0.46
N ASP A 35 -2.71 -5.50 0.80
CA ASP A 35 -1.56 -6.30 1.23
C ASP A 35 -1.67 -7.77 0.78
N GLN A 36 -2.82 -8.39 1.01
CA GLN A 36 -3.05 -9.78 0.59
C GLN A 36 -3.06 -9.92 -0.94
N ALA A 37 -3.76 -9.05 -1.65
CA ALA A 37 -3.82 -9.07 -3.11
C ALA A 37 -2.44 -8.84 -3.74
N ASN A 38 -1.61 -7.99 -3.13
CA ASN A 38 -0.24 -7.76 -3.58
C ASN A 38 0.65 -8.99 -3.39
N LYS A 39 0.51 -9.71 -2.28
CA LYS A 39 1.27 -10.94 -1.98
C LYS A 39 0.89 -12.09 -2.92
N GLU A 40 -0.38 -12.19 -3.27
CA GLU A 40 -0.89 -13.23 -4.17
C GLU A 40 -0.58 -12.99 -5.64
N LEU A 41 -0.21 -11.75 -5.98
CA LEU A 41 0.08 -11.38 -7.36
C LEU A 41 1.42 -11.97 -7.81
N PRO A 42 1.45 -12.80 -8.87
CA PRO A 42 2.69 -13.37 -9.37
C PRO A 42 3.62 -12.28 -9.95
N THR A 43 4.91 -12.57 -9.99
CA THR A 43 5.85 -11.74 -10.74
C THR A 43 5.41 -11.63 -12.21
N PRO A 44 5.46 -10.43 -12.83
CA PRO A 44 5.06 -10.26 -14.21
C PRO A 44 5.81 -11.22 -15.15
N ALA A 45 5.10 -11.83 -16.07
CA ALA A 45 5.70 -12.62 -17.13
C ALA A 45 6.57 -11.73 -18.04
N LYS A 46 7.58 -12.31 -18.72
CA LYS A 46 8.57 -11.55 -19.49
C LYS A 46 7.97 -10.59 -20.54
N LYS A 47 6.80 -10.93 -21.10
CA LYS A 47 6.09 -10.11 -22.10
C LYS A 47 4.87 -9.38 -21.55
N GLU A 48 4.57 -9.53 -20.27
CA GLU A 48 3.44 -8.88 -19.62
C GLU A 48 3.70 -7.37 -19.50
N LYS A 49 2.75 -6.58 -19.99
CA LYS A 49 2.73 -5.13 -19.82
C LYS A 49 1.74 -4.77 -18.71
N ARG A 50 2.11 -5.09 -17.48
CA ARG A 50 1.28 -4.81 -16.30
C ARG A 50 1.02 -3.32 -16.18
N VAL A 51 -0.24 -2.94 -16.00
CA VAL A 51 -0.67 -1.56 -15.75
C VAL A 51 -1.31 -1.49 -14.37
N VAL A 52 -0.84 -0.58 -13.54
CA VAL A 52 -1.42 -0.33 -12.22
C VAL A 52 -2.15 1.01 -12.23
N PHE A 53 -3.40 1.00 -11.79
CA PHE A 53 -4.23 2.18 -11.61
C PHE A 53 -4.22 2.57 -10.14
N MET A 54 -3.50 3.62 -9.81
CA MET A 54 -3.45 4.21 -8.48
C MET A 54 -4.44 5.37 -8.41
N GLY A 55 -5.25 5.42 -7.36
CA GLY A 55 -6.23 6.50 -7.23
C GLY A 55 -7.10 6.41 -5.98
N ASN A 56 -8.16 7.17 -6.00
CA ASN A 56 -9.15 7.24 -4.93
C ASN A 56 -10.46 6.52 -5.28
N SER A 57 -11.61 7.12 -4.92
CA SER A 57 -12.94 6.52 -5.13
C SER A 57 -13.28 6.29 -6.61
N ILE A 58 -12.79 7.12 -7.52
CA ILE A 58 -13.04 6.94 -8.96
C ILE A 58 -12.39 5.64 -9.43
N THR A 59 -11.14 5.42 -9.11
CA THR A 59 -10.40 4.20 -9.47
C THR A 59 -10.99 2.98 -8.77
N GLU A 60 -11.30 3.07 -7.47
CA GLU A 60 -11.93 1.97 -6.73
C GLU A 60 -13.30 1.62 -7.30
N GLY A 61 -14.12 2.63 -7.60
CA GLY A 61 -15.43 2.46 -8.19
C GLY A 61 -15.38 1.85 -9.59
N TRP A 62 -14.42 2.27 -10.40
CA TRP A 62 -14.25 1.71 -11.76
C TRP A 62 -13.96 0.22 -11.74
N VAL A 63 -13.09 -0.24 -10.87
CA VAL A 63 -12.84 -1.70 -10.70
C VAL A 63 -14.10 -2.45 -10.29
N LYS A 64 -14.95 -1.85 -9.42
CA LYS A 64 -16.19 -2.48 -8.96
C LYS A 64 -17.27 -2.53 -10.05
N ILE A 65 -17.37 -1.50 -10.89
CA ILE A 65 -18.40 -1.38 -11.92
C ILE A 65 -18.01 -2.16 -13.19
N HIS A 66 -16.71 -2.18 -13.52
CA HIS A 66 -16.20 -2.82 -14.73
C HIS A 66 -15.06 -3.81 -14.43
N PRO A 67 -15.28 -4.84 -13.59
CA PRO A 67 -14.25 -5.79 -13.21
C PRO A 67 -13.68 -6.57 -14.40
N GLU A 68 -14.49 -6.85 -15.43
CA GLU A 68 -14.08 -7.54 -16.64
C GLU A 68 -13.02 -6.75 -17.40
N PHE A 69 -13.19 -5.43 -17.53
CA PHE A 69 -12.23 -4.56 -18.19
C PHE A 69 -10.83 -4.67 -17.57
N PHE A 70 -10.75 -4.72 -16.24
CA PHE A 70 -9.47 -4.89 -15.54
C PHE A 70 -8.91 -6.29 -15.74
N LYS A 71 -9.75 -7.31 -15.60
CA LYS A 71 -9.33 -8.71 -15.71
C LYS A 71 -8.85 -9.08 -17.12
N GLU A 72 -9.60 -8.71 -18.15
CA GLU A 72 -9.30 -9.04 -19.53
C GLU A 72 -8.02 -8.36 -20.05
N ASN A 73 -7.72 -7.16 -19.56
CA ASN A 73 -6.53 -6.41 -19.94
C ASN A 73 -5.33 -6.65 -19.00
N GLY A 74 -5.48 -7.44 -17.94
CA GLY A 74 -4.44 -7.63 -16.94
C GLY A 74 -4.13 -6.36 -16.16
N TYR A 75 -5.11 -5.47 -16.00
CA TYR A 75 -4.97 -4.23 -15.24
C TYR A 75 -5.20 -4.46 -13.75
N ILE A 76 -4.47 -3.72 -12.93
CA ILE A 76 -4.50 -3.83 -11.48
C ILE A 76 -4.99 -2.53 -10.89
N GLY A 77 -6.16 -2.57 -10.25
CA GLY A 77 -6.71 -1.43 -9.54
C GLY A 77 -6.18 -1.34 -8.10
N ARG A 78 -5.72 -0.15 -7.74
CA ARG A 78 -5.22 0.19 -6.39
C ARG A 78 -5.83 1.50 -5.90
N GLY A 79 -7.12 1.71 -6.19
CA GLY A 79 -7.90 2.83 -5.69
C GLY A 79 -8.38 2.60 -4.26
N ILE A 80 -8.39 3.65 -3.44
CA ILE A 80 -8.99 3.65 -2.09
C ILE A 80 -9.79 4.94 -1.93
N SER A 81 -11.09 4.79 -1.70
CA SER A 81 -12.01 5.92 -1.53
C SER A 81 -11.57 6.86 -0.40
N GLY A 82 -11.70 8.16 -0.63
CA GLY A 82 -11.37 9.21 0.33
C GLY A 82 -9.88 9.52 0.45
N GLN A 83 -9.01 8.81 -0.25
CA GLN A 83 -7.56 9.09 -0.20
C GLN A 83 -7.15 10.28 -1.04
N THR A 84 -6.09 10.93 -0.60
CA THR A 84 -5.40 12.05 -1.26
C THR A 84 -4.03 11.60 -1.80
N SER A 85 -3.36 12.47 -2.56
CA SER A 85 -2.02 12.21 -3.10
C SER A 85 -0.97 11.91 -2.03
N PHE A 86 -1.09 12.47 -0.83
CA PHE A 86 -0.19 12.15 0.29
C PHE A 86 -0.30 10.68 0.73
N GLN A 87 -1.51 10.16 0.78
CA GLN A 87 -1.76 8.75 1.11
C GLN A 87 -1.30 7.83 -0.04
N PHE A 88 -1.46 8.23 -1.30
CA PHE A 88 -0.91 7.52 -2.45
C PHE A 88 0.62 7.41 -2.33
N LEU A 89 1.29 8.50 -2.00
CA LEU A 89 2.75 8.53 -1.86
C LEU A 89 3.23 7.52 -0.80
N LEU A 90 2.57 7.45 0.34
CA LEU A 90 2.93 6.54 1.42
C LEU A 90 2.84 5.07 1.00
N ARG A 91 1.79 4.68 0.29
CA ARG A 91 1.55 3.28 -0.14
C ARG A 91 2.07 2.97 -1.55
N PHE A 92 2.68 3.94 -2.23
CA PHE A 92 3.10 3.81 -3.62
C PHE A 92 4.10 2.66 -3.83
N ARG A 93 5.04 2.49 -2.91
CA ARG A 93 5.99 1.38 -2.99
C ARG A 93 5.29 0.03 -2.91
N ASN A 94 4.40 -0.17 -1.95
CA ASN A 94 3.73 -1.45 -1.71
C ASN A 94 2.72 -1.78 -2.81
N ASP A 95 1.92 -0.79 -3.22
CA ASP A 95 0.78 -1.01 -4.09
C ASP A 95 1.09 -0.77 -5.58
N VAL A 96 2.27 -0.24 -5.89
CA VAL A 96 2.68 0.05 -7.27
C VAL A 96 4.07 -0.49 -7.58
N ILE A 97 5.12 0.06 -6.96
CA ILE A 97 6.51 -0.27 -7.35
C ILE A 97 6.80 -1.76 -7.21
N ASN A 98 6.42 -2.35 -6.08
CA ASN A 98 6.67 -3.77 -5.80
C ASN A 98 5.93 -4.72 -6.74
N LEU A 99 4.87 -4.24 -7.40
CA LEU A 99 4.12 -5.01 -8.41
C LEU A 99 4.82 -5.03 -9.77
N LYS A 100 5.90 -4.28 -9.94
CA LYS A 100 6.71 -4.19 -11.16
C LYS A 100 5.89 -3.86 -12.40
N PRO A 101 5.12 -2.76 -12.40
CA PRO A 101 4.32 -2.37 -13.56
C PRO A 101 5.19 -1.87 -14.70
N ALA A 102 4.70 -2.04 -15.94
CA ALA A 102 5.22 -1.38 -17.13
C ALA A 102 4.69 0.06 -17.25
N LEU A 103 3.50 0.33 -16.70
CA LEU A 103 2.83 1.63 -16.73
C LEU A 103 2.04 1.83 -15.44
N VAL A 104 2.01 3.05 -14.96
CA VAL A 104 1.18 3.48 -13.84
C VAL A 104 0.26 4.62 -14.30
N ILE A 105 -1.02 4.50 -13.99
CA ILE A 105 -2.01 5.55 -14.19
C ILE A 105 -2.42 6.06 -12.81
N ILE A 106 -2.29 7.36 -12.59
CA ILE A 106 -2.66 8.03 -11.34
C ILE A 106 -3.83 8.96 -11.62
N ASN A 107 -4.90 8.81 -10.85
CA ASN A 107 -6.14 9.57 -10.97
C ASN A 107 -6.57 10.16 -9.62
#